data_1fdb106fa3ed994d65711685ecd4bc8b
#
_entry.id   1fdb106fa3ed994d65711685ecd4bc8b
#
_cell.length_a   1.000
_cell.length_b   1.000
_cell.length_c   1.000
_cell.angle_alpha   90.00
_cell.angle_beta   90.00
_cell.angle_gamma   90.00
#
_symmetry.space_group_name_H-M   'P 1'
#
loop_
_entity.id
_entity.type
_entity.pdbx_description
1 polymer ?
#
loop_
_entity_poly.entity_id
_entity_poly.type
_entity_poly.pdbx_seq_one_letter_code
_entity_poly.pdbx_strand_id
1 'polypeptide(L)'
;MKKRFRYLMLVCILALLCLGLTSCGAKLEYTATLLTDAQVGVSYSVSVATATGADAITYAFKDGSKLPAGLSLSSAGMITGTPAAKGSTSFTVTATAGNASVDADFTIAVAEGVLSYAGGEISVAQGEAVSASVASATGSGSITYALKDGSALPEGLTLAQDGTISGQVNEASDTEVTIMASASDCKEA
;
A
#
# COMPACT_ATOMS: atom_id res chain seq x y z
N MET A 1 -12.55 75.56 -1.21
CA MET A 1 -12.19 74.34 -1.92
C MET A 1 -10.96 73.64 -1.37
N LYS A 2 -9.91 74.33 -0.89
CA LYS A 2 -8.64 73.67 -0.41
C LYS A 2 -8.79 72.83 0.88
N LYS A 3 -9.73 73.13 1.78
CA LYS A 3 -9.91 72.36 3.04
C LYS A 3 -10.61 71.00 2.80
N ARG A 4 -11.53 70.90 1.85
CA ARG A 4 -12.23 69.64 1.55
C ARG A 4 -11.32 68.62 0.84
N PHE A 5 -10.36 69.09 0.05
CA PHE A 5 -9.40 68.22 -0.65
C PHE A 5 -8.39 67.57 0.31
N ARG A 6 -7.98 68.29 1.38
CA ARG A 6 -7.07 67.76 2.40
C ARG A 6 -7.75 66.68 3.27
N TYR A 7 -9.05 66.77 3.54
CA TYR A 7 -9.80 65.76 4.26
C TYR A 7 -10.02 64.49 3.42
N LEU A 8 -10.28 64.65 2.14
CA LEU A 8 -10.45 63.53 1.23
C LEU A 8 -9.15 62.76 1.06
N MET A 9 -8.02 63.44 1.00
CA MET A 9 -6.69 62.77 0.92
C MET A 9 -6.30 62.07 2.23
N LEU A 10 -6.68 62.65 3.39
CA LEU A 10 -6.43 62.06 4.69
C LEU A 10 -7.30 60.81 4.92
N VAL A 11 -8.54 60.80 4.45
CA VAL A 11 -9.42 59.64 4.52
C VAL A 11 -8.95 58.51 3.60
N CYS A 12 -8.44 58.84 2.40
CA CYS A 12 -7.85 57.85 1.50
C CYS A 12 -6.55 57.25 2.05
N ILE A 13 -5.70 58.03 2.74
CA ILE A 13 -4.47 57.51 3.35
C ILE A 13 -4.80 56.64 4.57
N LEU A 14 -5.85 56.99 5.35
CA LEU A 14 -6.29 56.14 6.45
C LEU A 14 -7.00 54.87 5.98
N ALA A 15 -7.72 54.92 4.83
CA ALA A 15 -8.31 53.72 4.21
C ALA A 15 -7.25 52.78 3.58
N LEU A 16 -6.12 53.35 3.08
CA LEU A 16 -5.03 52.55 2.51
C LEU A 16 -4.15 51.94 3.62
N LEU A 17 -4.18 52.47 4.85
CA LEU A 17 -3.42 51.91 5.98
C LEU A 17 -4.17 50.76 6.69
N CYS A 18 -5.48 50.58 6.40
CA CYS A 18 -6.27 49.49 6.93
C CYS A 18 -6.27 48.21 6.03
N LEU A 19 -5.65 48.27 4.83
CA LEU A 19 -5.53 47.11 3.95
C LEU A 19 -4.26 46.25 4.20
N GLY A 20 -3.48 46.58 5.25
CA GLY A 20 -2.20 45.94 5.53
C GLY A 20 -2.13 45.08 6.80
N LEU A 21 -3.22 44.89 7.55
CA LEU A 21 -3.17 44.18 8.84
C LEU A 21 -4.35 43.22 9.07
N THR A 22 -4.77 42.48 8.04
CA THR A 22 -5.53 41.25 8.24
C THR A 22 -4.69 40.04 7.84
N SER A 23 -3.45 39.98 8.31
CA SER A 23 -2.83 38.72 8.56
C SER A 23 -3.21 38.25 9.97
N CYS A 24 -4.49 38.05 10.20
CA CYS A 24 -4.91 37.06 11.17
C CYS A 24 -4.58 35.74 10.50
N GLY A 25 -3.33 35.31 10.68
CA GLY A 25 -2.85 34.06 10.15
C GLY A 25 -3.77 32.94 10.64
N ALA A 26 -4.56 32.38 9.74
CA ALA A 26 -5.31 31.17 10.07
C ALA A 26 -4.31 30.19 10.69
N LYS A 27 -4.62 29.73 11.90
CA LYS A 27 -3.77 28.78 12.60
C LYS A 27 -3.73 27.49 11.80
N LEU A 28 -2.54 26.98 11.52
CA LEU A 28 -2.41 25.66 10.91
C LEU A 28 -3.02 24.62 11.86
N GLU A 29 -4.03 23.91 11.38
CA GLU A 29 -4.71 22.84 12.12
C GLU A 29 -4.63 21.55 11.32
N TYR A 30 -4.36 20.44 11.99
CA TYR A 30 -4.24 19.12 11.39
C TYR A 30 -4.97 18.10 12.25
N THR A 31 -6.03 17.51 11.71
CA THR A 31 -6.82 16.49 12.40
C THR A 31 -6.74 15.18 11.62
N ALA A 32 -6.36 14.11 12.31
CA ALA A 32 -6.35 12.79 11.73
C ALA A 32 -7.77 12.33 11.33
N THR A 33 -7.86 11.68 10.20
CA THR A 33 -9.06 11.00 9.73
C THR A 33 -8.85 9.49 9.80
N LEU A 34 -9.94 8.74 9.90
CA LEU A 34 -9.86 7.29 9.77
C LEU A 34 -9.41 6.92 8.36
N LEU A 35 -8.38 6.10 8.28
CA LEU A 35 -7.92 5.55 7.02
C LEU A 35 -8.71 4.27 6.70
N THR A 36 -8.96 4.01 5.42
CA THR A 36 -9.53 2.73 4.98
C THR A 36 -8.53 1.61 5.22
N ASP A 37 -9.02 0.41 5.52
CA ASP A 37 -8.17 -0.76 5.65
C ASP A 37 -7.48 -1.08 4.32
N ALA A 38 -6.25 -1.50 4.41
CA ALA A 38 -5.45 -1.99 3.30
C ALA A 38 -5.46 -3.53 3.28
N GLN A 39 -4.99 -4.13 2.20
CA GLN A 39 -4.86 -5.59 2.07
C GLN A 39 -3.52 -5.93 1.43
N VAL A 40 -2.87 -6.99 1.91
CA VAL A 40 -1.61 -7.48 1.33
C VAL A 40 -1.77 -7.73 -0.16
N GLY A 41 -0.86 -7.18 -0.97
CA GLY A 41 -0.81 -7.32 -2.42
C GLY A 41 -1.84 -6.53 -3.21
N VAL A 42 -2.70 -5.76 -2.56
CA VAL A 42 -3.69 -4.90 -3.21
C VAL A 42 -3.17 -3.45 -3.22
N SER A 43 -3.30 -2.80 -4.37
CA SER A 43 -2.92 -1.39 -4.53
C SER A 43 -3.71 -0.51 -3.57
N TYR A 44 -3.02 0.31 -2.80
CA TYR A 44 -3.58 1.21 -1.80
C TYR A 44 -3.29 2.66 -2.15
N SER A 45 -4.29 3.52 -1.99
CA SER A 45 -4.15 4.95 -2.22
C SER A 45 -5.12 5.70 -1.33
N VAL A 46 -4.60 6.52 -0.40
CA VAL A 46 -5.40 7.32 0.52
C VAL A 46 -4.71 8.65 0.82
N SER A 47 -5.49 9.69 1.08
CA SER A 47 -4.98 11.01 1.46
C SER A 47 -5.00 11.18 2.97
N VAL A 48 -3.90 11.67 3.53
CA VAL A 48 -3.79 12.22 4.90
C VAL A 48 -3.71 13.75 4.87
N ALA A 49 -3.90 14.38 3.70
CA ALA A 49 -3.81 15.82 3.50
C ALA A 49 -5.09 16.53 4.00
N THR A 50 -5.32 16.50 5.31
CA THR A 50 -6.50 17.11 5.98
C THR A 50 -6.16 18.37 6.77
N ALA A 51 -4.90 18.82 6.72
CA ALA A 51 -4.50 20.06 7.38
C ALA A 51 -5.09 21.30 6.68
N THR A 52 -5.46 22.30 7.46
CA THR A 52 -6.08 23.55 7.02
C THR A 52 -5.40 24.75 7.65
N GLY A 53 -5.69 25.95 7.15
CA GLY A 53 -5.17 27.20 7.71
C GLY A 53 -3.97 27.78 6.96
N ALA A 54 -3.56 27.19 5.82
CA ALA A 54 -2.52 27.74 4.96
C ALA A 54 -2.72 27.31 3.49
N ASP A 55 -2.17 28.07 2.54
CA ASP A 55 -2.31 27.79 1.10
C ASP A 55 -1.35 26.73 0.58
N ALA A 56 -0.16 26.62 1.17
CA ALA A 56 0.86 25.65 0.78
C ALA A 56 1.26 24.80 2.00
N ILE A 57 0.74 23.59 2.05
CA ILE A 57 1.01 22.64 3.13
C ILE A 57 1.78 21.44 2.56
N THR A 58 2.85 21.07 3.23
CA THR A 58 3.62 19.86 2.93
C THR A 58 3.53 18.87 4.08
N TYR A 59 3.62 17.59 3.74
CA TYR A 59 3.46 16.48 4.68
C TYR A 59 4.71 15.63 4.70
N ALA A 60 5.14 15.26 5.90
CA ALA A 60 6.28 14.38 6.11
C ALA A 60 6.07 13.51 7.35
N PHE A 61 6.79 12.41 7.48
CA PHE A 61 6.78 11.65 8.73
C PHE A 61 7.46 12.44 9.84
N LYS A 62 6.90 12.36 11.03
CA LYS A 62 7.61 12.70 12.25
C LYS A 62 8.72 11.69 12.49
N ASP A 63 9.82 12.13 13.09
CA ASP A 63 10.99 11.27 13.37
C ASP A 63 10.57 9.97 14.09
N GLY A 64 11.05 8.85 13.56
CA GLY A 64 10.74 7.52 14.05
C GLY A 64 9.45 6.88 13.50
N SER A 65 8.61 7.66 12.80
CA SER A 65 7.39 7.15 12.16
C SER A 65 7.69 6.49 10.81
N LYS A 66 6.98 5.41 10.51
CA LYS A 66 7.09 4.68 9.24
C LYS A 66 5.77 3.98 8.90
N LEU A 67 5.55 3.75 7.61
CA LEU A 67 4.44 2.96 7.10
C LEU A 67 4.75 1.46 7.09
N PRO A 68 3.73 0.62 6.94
CA PRO A 68 3.90 -0.78 6.53
C PRO A 68 4.78 -0.88 5.28
N ALA A 69 5.55 -1.97 5.17
CA ALA A 69 6.38 -2.23 4.00
C ALA A 69 5.54 -2.22 2.72
N GLY A 70 6.07 -1.59 1.67
CA GLY A 70 5.39 -1.45 0.37
C GLY A 70 4.54 -0.18 0.22
N LEU A 71 4.38 0.63 1.28
CA LEU A 71 3.69 1.92 1.22
C LEU A 71 4.68 3.10 1.34
N SER A 72 4.31 4.22 0.75
CA SER A 72 5.07 5.48 0.80
C SER A 72 4.15 6.68 1.00
N LEU A 73 4.66 7.72 1.65
CA LEU A 73 3.99 9.02 1.82
C LEU A 73 4.64 10.05 0.90
N SER A 74 3.84 10.76 0.13
CA SER A 74 4.29 11.90 -0.67
C SER A 74 4.22 13.20 0.12
N SER A 75 4.96 14.23 -0.30
CA SER A 75 4.88 15.57 0.28
C SER A 75 3.51 16.26 0.09
N ALA A 76 2.67 15.76 -0.82
CA ALA A 76 1.29 16.18 -0.99
C ALA A 76 0.32 15.47 -0.02
N GLY A 77 0.81 14.60 0.88
CA GLY A 77 -0.01 13.88 1.85
C GLY A 77 -0.77 12.69 1.25
N MET A 78 -0.29 12.10 0.15
CA MET A 78 -0.83 10.86 -0.39
C MET A 78 -0.01 9.67 0.10
N ILE A 79 -0.67 8.69 0.67
CA ILE A 79 -0.11 7.37 0.96
C ILE A 79 -0.47 6.44 -0.19
N THR A 80 0.53 5.87 -0.85
CA THR A 80 0.35 4.99 -2.01
C THR A 80 1.31 3.82 -1.96
N GLY A 81 0.94 2.72 -2.63
CA GLY A 81 1.77 1.53 -2.79
C GLY A 81 0.98 0.24 -2.66
N THR A 82 1.68 -0.87 -2.42
CA THR A 82 1.09 -2.19 -2.24
C THR A 82 1.68 -2.81 -0.97
N PRO A 83 0.88 -3.00 0.08
CA PRO A 83 1.39 -3.57 1.34
C PRO A 83 1.93 -4.98 1.15
N ALA A 84 3.08 -5.27 1.76
CA ALA A 84 3.76 -6.55 1.64
C ALA A 84 3.50 -7.50 2.81
N ALA A 85 3.00 -7.00 3.95
CA ALA A 85 2.75 -7.79 5.16
C ALA A 85 1.50 -7.31 5.88
N LYS A 86 0.76 -8.23 6.51
CA LYS A 86 -0.40 -7.92 7.34
C LYS A 86 0.01 -7.32 8.69
N GLY A 87 -0.88 -6.57 9.29
CA GLY A 87 -0.69 -6.01 10.63
C GLY A 87 -1.30 -4.63 10.79
N SER A 88 -1.13 -4.04 11.96
CA SER A 88 -1.56 -2.68 12.25
C SER A 88 -0.34 -1.82 12.57
N THR A 89 -0.26 -0.64 11.98
CA THR A 89 0.85 0.29 12.16
C THR A 89 0.31 1.69 12.47
N SER A 90 0.76 2.26 13.59
CA SER A 90 0.50 3.65 13.94
C SER A 90 1.70 4.50 13.57
N PHE A 91 1.45 5.69 13.04
CA PHE A 91 2.48 6.63 12.60
C PHE A 91 1.97 8.06 12.74
N THR A 92 2.91 8.99 12.90
CA THR A 92 2.63 10.41 13.00
C THR A 92 3.07 11.13 11.73
N VAL A 93 2.20 11.98 11.19
CA VAL A 93 2.51 12.84 10.05
C VAL A 93 2.53 14.28 10.53
N THR A 94 3.56 15.01 10.15
CA THR A 94 3.72 16.44 10.37
C THR A 94 3.27 17.20 9.12
N ALA A 95 2.29 18.07 9.27
CA ALA A 95 1.92 19.06 8.26
C ALA A 95 2.70 20.36 8.52
N THR A 96 3.35 20.91 7.51
CA THR A 96 4.19 22.11 7.61
C THR A 96 3.76 23.16 6.59
N ALA A 97 3.62 24.39 7.05
CA ALA A 97 3.36 25.55 6.19
C ALA A 97 4.22 26.74 6.66
N GLY A 98 5.21 27.14 5.88
CA GLY A 98 6.21 28.13 6.27
C GLY A 98 6.94 27.72 7.55
N ASN A 99 6.80 28.50 8.62
CA ASN A 99 7.42 28.21 9.92
C ASN A 99 6.46 27.50 10.91
N ALA A 100 5.23 27.22 10.51
CA ALA A 100 4.25 26.52 11.35
C ALA A 100 4.25 25.02 11.02
N SER A 101 4.15 24.18 12.05
CA SER A 101 4.01 22.74 11.90
C SER A 101 3.05 22.19 12.95
N VAL A 102 2.26 21.17 12.57
CA VAL A 102 1.32 20.46 13.43
C VAL A 102 1.34 18.98 13.07
N ASP A 103 1.27 18.15 14.10
CA ASP A 103 1.29 16.70 13.99
C ASP A 103 -0.12 16.12 14.05
N ALA A 104 -0.32 14.99 13.35
CA ALA A 104 -1.51 14.15 13.49
C ALA A 104 -1.12 12.67 13.47
N ASP A 105 -1.80 11.87 14.31
CA ASP A 105 -1.55 10.46 14.46
C ASP A 105 -2.54 9.64 13.63
N PHE A 106 -2.04 8.70 12.87
CA PHE A 106 -2.81 7.81 12.00
C PHE A 106 -2.52 6.36 12.32
N THR A 107 -3.46 5.49 11.97
CA THR A 107 -3.30 4.05 12.04
C THR A 107 -3.79 3.43 10.73
N ILE A 108 -2.98 2.54 10.15
CA ILE A 108 -3.35 1.69 9.01
C ILE A 108 -3.44 0.26 9.50
N ALA A 109 -4.56 -0.40 9.24
CA ALA A 109 -4.70 -1.84 9.34
C ALA A 109 -4.52 -2.46 7.95
N VAL A 110 -3.64 -3.47 7.87
CA VAL A 110 -3.42 -4.26 6.66
C VAL A 110 -3.96 -5.66 6.90
N ALA A 111 -5.02 -6.02 6.18
CA ALA A 111 -5.62 -7.34 6.22
C ALA A 111 -4.77 -8.36 5.46
N GLU A 112 -5.01 -9.65 5.70
CA GLU A 112 -4.40 -10.73 4.94
C GLU A 112 -4.73 -10.62 3.45
N GLY A 113 -3.76 -11.00 2.61
CA GLY A 113 -3.96 -11.20 1.18
C GLY A 113 -4.82 -12.43 0.91
N VAL A 114 -5.23 -12.60 -0.33
CA VAL A 114 -5.97 -13.80 -0.79
C VAL A 114 -5.07 -14.56 -1.74
N LEU A 115 -5.03 -15.89 -1.59
CA LEU A 115 -4.34 -16.82 -2.47
C LEU A 115 -5.39 -17.75 -3.07
N SER A 116 -5.45 -17.83 -4.39
CA SER A 116 -6.30 -18.75 -5.13
C SER A 116 -5.46 -19.69 -5.99
N TYR A 117 -5.71 -20.98 -5.90
CA TYR A 117 -5.01 -21.99 -6.66
C TYR A 117 -6.01 -23.01 -7.23
N ALA A 118 -6.08 -23.09 -8.56
CA ALA A 118 -6.86 -24.09 -9.26
C ALA A 118 -5.91 -25.20 -9.76
N GLY A 119 -6.28 -26.44 -9.55
CA GLY A 119 -5.56 -27.59 -10.07
C GLY A 119 -5.61 -27.66 -11.60
N GLY A 120 -4.82 -28.55 -12.16
CA GLY A 120 -4.77 -28.82 -13.59
C GLY A 120 -4.28 -30.25 -13.84
N GLU A 121 -4.39 -30.71 -15.08
CA GLU A 121 -3.90 -31.99 -15.52
C GLU A 121 -2.54 -31.83 -16.22
N ILE A 122 -1.62 -32.74 -15.95
CA ILE A 122 -0.33 -32.83 -16.62
C ILE A 122 -0.20 -34.22 -17.19
N SER A 123 -0.12 -34.31 -18.51
CA SER A 123 0.11 -35.58 -19.23
C SER A 123 1.58 -35.73 -19.56
N VAL A 124 2.16 -36.87 -19.19
CA VAL A 124 3.56 -37.20 -19.42
C VAL A 124 3.65 -38.54 -20.17
N ALA A 125 4.39 -38.60 -21.26
CA ALA A 125 4.63 -39.82 -21.96
C ALA A 125 5.67 -40.69 -21.23
N GLN A 126 5.42 -41.98 -21.15
CA GLN A 126 6.35 -42.93 -20.56
C GLN A 126 7.73 -42.88 -21.26
N GLY A 127 8.79 -42.80 -20.49
CA GLY A 127 10.16 -42.75 -20.99
C GLY A 127 10.62 -41.37 -21.49
N GLU A 128 9.74 -40.39 -21.55
CA GLU A 128 10.09 -39.01 -21.94
C GLU A 128 10.41 -38.14 -20.73
N ALA A 129 11.40 -37.29 -20.88
CA ALA A 129 11.70 -36.28 -19.87
C ALA A 129 10.63 -35.16 -19.89
N VAL A 130 10.11 -34.82 -18.73
CA VAL A 130 9.14 -33.76 -18.59
C VAL A 130 9.73 -32.58 -17.82
N SER A 131 9.33 -31.37 -18.22
CA SER A 131 9.45 -30.15 -17.44
C SER A 131 8.16 -29.34 -17.68
N ALA A 132 7.24 -29.47 -16.75
CA ALA A 132 5.92 -28.81 -16.85
C ALA A 132 5.65 -28.02 -15.60
N SER A 133 4.98 -26.87 -15.76
CA SER A 133 4.53 -26.07 -14.63
C SER A 133 3.15 -26.53 -14.20
N VAL A 134 2.92 -26.67 -12.89
CA VAL A 134 1.57 -26.80 -12.34
C VAL A 134 0.78 -25.51 -12.64
N ALA A 135 -0.55 -25.60 -12.60
CA ALA A 135 -1.39 -24.41 -12.79
C ALA A 135 -0.96 -23.29 -11.83
N SER A 136 -0.82 -22.07 -12.36
CA SER A 136 -0.34 -20.95 -11.57
C SER A 136 -1.35 -20.57 -10.51
N ALA A 137 -0.91 -20.50 -9.26
CA ALA A 137 -1.66 -19.84 -8.21
C ALA A 137 -1.66 -18.32 -8.43
N THR A 138 -2.74 -17.65 -8.08
CA THR A 138 -2.86 -16.20 -8.09
C THR A 138 -3.00 -15.68 -6.68
N GLY A 139 -2.27 -14.62 -6.36
CA GLY A 139 -2.26 -14.06 -5.02
C GLY A 139 -1.14 -13.05 -4.83
N SER A 140 -0.92 -12.68 -3.59
CA SER A 140 0.05 -11.67 -3.21
C SER A 140 1.33 -12.30 -2.67
N GLY A 141 2.47 -11.70 -3.00
CA GLY A 141 3.78 -12.13 -2.50
C GLY A 141 4.40 -13.29 -3.30
N SER A 142 5.45 -13.87 -2.73
CA SER A 142 6.12 -15.03 -3.32
C SER A 142 5.32 -16.30 -3.03
N ILE A 143 4.84 -16.94 -4.07
CA ILE A 143 4.08 -18.19 -3.99
C ILE A 143 5.05 -19.34 -4.05
N THR A 144 4.88 -20.32 -3.16
CA THR A 144 5.64 -21.58 -3.15
C THR A 144 4.70 -22.75 -3.22
N TYR A 145 5.16 -23.85 -3.83
CA TYR A 145 4.39 -25.07 -4.07
C TYR A 145 5.01 -26.24 -3.32
N ALA A 146 4.17 -27.08 -2.76
CA ALA A 146 4.56 -28.32 -2.09
C ALA A 146 3.49 -29.40 -2.25
N LEU A 147 3.88 -30.66 -2.13
CA LEU A 147 2.92 -31.77 -2.04
C LEU A 147 2.17 -31.67 -0.70
N LYS A 148 0.87 -31.89 -0.72
CA LYS A 148 0.09 -32.05 0.50
C LYS A 148 0.48 -33.35 1.20
N ASP A 149 0.42 -33.37 2.53
CA ASP A 149 0.70 -34.55 3.33
C ASP A 149 -0.12 -35.75 2.85
N GLY A 150 0.56 -36.87 2.58
CA GLY A 150 -0.04 -38.07 2.05
C GLY A 150 -0.14 -38.14 0.51
N SER A 151 0.22 -37.06 -0.20
CA SER A 151 0.32 -37.08 -1.68
C SER A 151 1.74 -37.35 -2.12
N ALA A 152 1.88 -38.13 -3.19
CA ALA A 152 3.16 -38.41 -3.81
C ALA A 152 3.05 -38.35 -5.33
N LEU A 153 4.09 -37.83 -5.96
CA LEU A 153 4.22 -37.89 -7.42
C LEU A 153 4.57 -39.33 -7.86
N PRO A 154 4.23 -39.70 -9.10
CA PRO A 154 4.77 -40.92 -9.73
C PRO A 154 6.28 -41.00 -9.60
N GLU A 155 6.80 -42.21 -9.48
CA GLU A 155 8.24 -42.45 -9.37
C GLU A 155 8.99 -41.85 -10.57
N GLY A 156 10.09 -41.15 -10.26
CA GLY A 156 10.89 -40.44 -11.24
C GLY A 156 10.52 -38.97 -11.45
N LEU A 157 9.43 -38.49 -10.88
CA LEU A 157 9.06 -37.05 -10.92
C LEU A 157 9.36 -36.33 -9.60
N THR A 158 9.69 -35.04 -9.71
CA THR A 158 9.93 -34.14 -8.60
C THR A 158 9.16 -32.83 -8.78
N LEU A 159 8.70 -32.26 -7.68
CA LEU A 159 8.07 -30.91 -7.64
C LEU A 159 9.08 -29.93 -7.04
N ALA A 160 9.39 -28.87 -7.77
CA ALA A 160 10.16 -27.75 -7.27
C ALA A 160 9.26 -26.71 -6.58
N GLN A 161 9.84 -25.86 -5.73
CA GLN A 161 9.10 -24.82 -4.99
C GLN A 161 8.47 -23.75 -5.90
N ASP A 162 8.96 -23.61 -7.12
CA ASP A 162 8.40 -22.72 -8.14
C ASP A 162 7.19 -23.31 -8.89
N GLY A 163 6.79 -24.54 -8.54
CA GLY A 163 5.70 -25.28 -9.17
C GLY A 163 6.11 -26.04 -10.43
N THR A 164 7.39 -26.18 -10.71
CA THR A 164 7.86 -26.98 -11.82
C THR A 164 7.88 -28.46 -11.43
N ILE A 165 7.19 -29.33 -12.21
CA ILE A 165 7.33 -30.78 -12.16
C ILE A 165 8.33 -31.20 -13.23
N SER A 166 9.35 -31.91 -12.82
CA SER A 166 10.40 -32.39 -13.72
C SER A 166 10.80 -33.83 -13.41
N GLY A 167 11.37 -34.50 -14.40
CA GLY A 167 11.84 -35.87 -14.29
C GLY A 167 11.42 -36.76 -15.47
N GLN A 168 11.36 -38.06 -15.26
CA GLN A 168 10.98 -39.04 -16.27
C GLN A 168 10.16 -40.15 -15.61
N VAL A 169 9.02 -40.51 -16.21
CA VAL A 169 8.15 -41.57 -15.73
C VAL A 169 8.49 -42.86 -16.45
N ASN A 170 8.82 -43.90 -15.69
CA ASN A 170 9.21 -45.20 -16.24
C ASN A 170 8.02 -46.15 -16.44
N GLU A 171 6.93 -45.93 -15.74
CA GLU A 171 5.71 -46.75 -15.82
C GLU A 171 4.50 -45.89 -16.08
N ALA A 172 3.59 -46.35 -16.92
CA ALA A 172 2.33 -45.67 -17.15
C ALA A 172 1.44 -45.78 -15.90
N SER A 173 1.01 -44.65 -15.37
CA SER A 173 0.10 -44.58 -14.24
C SER A 173 -0.79 -43.36 -14.36
N ASP A 174 -2.00 -43.47 -13.82
CA ASP A 174 -2.90 -42.35 -13.63
C ASP A 174 -2.96 -42.08 -12.12
N THR A 175 -2.38 -40.97 -11.69
CA THR A 175 -2.19 -40.68 -10.28
C THR A 175 -2.75 -39.30 -9.97
N GLU A 176 -3.69 -39.23 -9.06
CA GLU A 176 -4.19 -37.96 -8.51
C GLU A 176 -3.24 -37.48 -7.41
N VAL A 177 -2.74 -36.25 -7.56
CA VAL A 177 -1.79 -35.64 -6.63
C VAL A 177 -2.35 -34.32 -6.16
N THR A 178 -2.35 -34.10 -4.84
CA THR A 178 -2.71 -32.82 -4.29
C THR A 178 -1.47 -31.97 -4.06
N ILE A 179 -1.42 -30.82 -4.71
CA ILE A 179 -0.37 -29.82 -4.54
C ILE A 179 -0.97 -28.61 -3.82
N MET A 180 -0.24 -28.12 -2.83
CA MET A 180 -0.59 -26.90 -2.10
C MET A 180 0.25 -25.74 -2.60
N ALA A 181 -0.39 -24.61 -2.85
CA ALA A 181 0.27 -23.33 -3.01
C ALA A 181 0.20 -22.56 -1.69
N SER A 182 1.27 -21.90 -1.30
CA SER A 182 1.33 -21.08 -0.10
C SER A 182 2.05 -19.77 -0.35
N ALA A 183 1.59 -18.70 0.30
CA ALA A 183 2.24 -17.39 0.29
C ALA A 183 2.18 -16.80 1.70
N SER A 184 3.20 -16.03 2.09
CA SER A 184 3.23 -15.36 3.38
C SER A 184 2.11 -14.31 3.46
N ASP A 185 1.48 -14.21 4.64
CA ASP A 185 0.42 -13.23 4.94
C ASP A 185 -0.81 -13.29 4.02
N CYS A 186 -1.06 -14.44 3.39
CA CYS A 186 -2.24 -14.73 2.60
C CYS A 186 -3.03 -15.91 3.20
N LYS A 187 -4.34 -15.91 2.97
CA LYS A 187 -5.23 -17.03 3.25
C LYS A 187 -5.77 -17.61 1.95
N GLU A 188 -6.17 -18.85 1.99
CA GLU A 188 -6.90 -19.47 0.88
C GLU A 188 -8.23 -18.73 0.62
N ALA A 189 -8.57 -18.63 -0.68
CA ALA A 189 -9.79 -17.99 -1.15
C ALA A 189 -11.01 -18.89 -0.95
#